data_57faae252eba35cf773f50fe2d06e099
#
_entry.id   57faae252eba35cf773f50fe2d06e099
#
_cell.length_a   1.000
_cell.length_b   1.000
_cell.length_c   1.000
_cell.angle_alpha   90.00
_cell.angle_beta   90.00
_cell.angle_gamma   90.00
#
_symmetry.space_group_name_H-M   'P 1'
#
loop_
_entity.id
_entity.type
_entity.pdbx_description
1 polymer ?
#
loop_
_entity_poly.entity_id
_entity_poly.type
_entity_poly.pdbx_seq_one_letter_code
_entity_poly.pdbx_strand_id
1 'polypeptide(L)'
;MIGLTSALQTIPSLALLALMIPLFGVGKLPAIIALFIYSLLPILRNTYIGMKNVDWNYRDVAKGMGMTEFQSIFSVELPIAMPTIMAGIRLAAVYVIAWATLASYIGAGGLGDLIFSGLNNYQPDLILAGTIPVTILALLADWLLGLLEHRLTPIALREENEE
;
A
#
# COMPACT_ATOMS: atom_id res chain seq x y z
N MET A 1 9.39 -11.27 12.77
CA MET A 1 8.26 -11.03 11.83
C MET A 1 8.70 -10.29 10.56
N ILE A 2 9.52 -9.25 10.60
CA ILE A 2 9.98 -8.50 9.42
C ILE A 2 10.72 -9.38 8.40
N GLY A 3 11.50 -10.38 8.83
CA GLY A 3 12.22 -11.29 7.92
C GLY A 3 11.30 -12.12 7.03
N LEU A 4 10.16 -12.59 7.54
CA LEU A 4 9.20 -13.36 6.76
C LEU A 4 8.47 -12.48 5.72
N THR A 5 8.09 -11.26 6.12
CA THR A 5 7.45 -10.30 5.21
C THR A 5 8.41 -9.83 4.12
N SER A 6 9.69 -9.58 4.46
CA SER A 6 10.71 -9.24 3.46
C SER A 6 10.96 -10.38 2.47
N ALA A 7 10.94 -11.64 2.93
CA ALA A 7 11.08 -12.79 2.05
C ALA A 7 9.92 -12.91 1.05
N LEU A 8 8.69 -12.63 1.47
CA LEU A 8 7.53 -12.62 0.57
C LEU A 8 7.62 -11.54 -0.53
N GLN A 9 8.28 -10.40 -0.25
CA GLN A 9 8.50 -9.35 -1.26
C GLN A 9 9.53 -9.75 -2.34
N THR A 10 10.35 -10.76 -2.10
CA THR A 10 11.31 -11.25 -3.11
C THR A 10 10.64 -12.10 -4.19
N ILE A 11 9.42 -12.59 -3.95
CA ILE A 11 8.67 -13.34 -4.95
C ILE A 11 8.22 -12.37 -6.05
N PRO A 12 8.55 -12.62 -7.33
CA PRO A 12 8.06 -11.81 -8.43
C PRO A 12 6.51 -11.78 -8.45
N SER A 13 5.92 -10.59 -8.66
CA SER A 13 4.46 -10.42 -8.62
C SER A 13 3.71 -11.35 -9.57
N LEU A 14 4.22 -11.50 -10.80
CA LEU A 14 3.64 -12.44 -11.77
C LEU A 14 3.75 -13.90 -11.32
N ALA A 15 4.82 -14.26 -10.62
CA ALA A 15 4.98 -15.62 -10.10
C ALA A 15 3.97 -15.91 -8.99
N LEU A 16 3.71 -14.96 -8.09
CA LEU A 16 2.67 -15.14 -7.07
C LEU A 16 1.28 -15.26 -7.70
N LEU A 17 0.96 -14.38 -8.66
CA LEU A 17 -0.30 -14.47 -9.41
C LEU A 17 -0.45 -15.85 -10.07
N ALA A 18 0.59 -16.37 -10.73
CA ALA A 18 0.58 -17.68 -11.36
C ALA A 18 0.42 -18.83 -10.34
N LEU A 19 1.05 -18.72 -9.16
CA LEU A 19 0.92 -19.70 -8.08
C LEU A 19 -0.48 -19.75 -7.46
N MET A 20 -1.26 -18.69 -7.58
CA MET A 20 -2.66 -18.70 -7.12
C MET A 20 -3.60 -19.46 -8.06
N ILE A 21 -3.25 -19.62 -9.34
CA ILE A 21 -4.10 -20.29 -10.34
C ILE A 21 -4.43 -21.74 -9.96
N PRO A 22 -3.46 -22.61 -9.59
CA PRO A 22 -3.78 -23.99 -9.22
C PRO A 22 -4.65 -24.11 -7.97
N LEU A 23 -4.64 -23.09 -7.09
CA LEU A 23 -5.40 -23.11 -5.83
C LEU A 23 -6.82 -22.53 -5.98
N PHE A 24 -6.97 -21.47 -6.78
CA PHE A 24 -8.20 -20.67 -6.85
C PHE A 24 -8.77 -20.55 -8.27
N GLY A 25 -8.14 -21.16 -9.27
CA GLY A 25 -8.54 -21.04 -10.67
C GLY A 25 -8.02 -19.77 -11.34
N VAL A 26 -8.50 -19.50 -12.56
CA VAL A 26 -8.18 -18.32 -13.36
C VAL A 26 -9.21 -17.22 -13.11
N GLY A 27 -8.80 -15.95 -13.14
CA GLY A 27 -9.73 -14.82 -13.08
C GLY A 27 -9.53 -13.90 -11.88
N LYS A 28 -10.64 -13.28 -11.44
CA LYS A 28 -10.59 -12.19 -10.43
C LYS A 28 -10.24 -12.67 -9.02
N LEU A 29 -10.70 -13.85 -8.62
CA LEU A 29 -10.51 -14.33 -7.24
C LEU A 29 -9.04 -14.51 -6.87
N PRO A 30 -8.22 -15.26 -7.64
CA PRO A 30 -6.79 -15.38 -7.35
C PRO A 30 -6.06 -14.04 -7.40
N ALA A 31 -6.46 -13.14 -8.31
CA ALA A 31 -5.91 -11.79 -8.40
C ALA A 31 -6.16 -10.99 -7.13
N ILE A 32 -7.40 -10.96 -6.62
CA ILE A 32 -7.76 -10.24 -5.39
C ILE A 32 -6.97 -10.76 -4.19
N ILE A 33 -6.85 -12.08 -4.04
CA ILE A 33 -6.10 -12.69 -2.93
C ILE A 33 -4.61 -12.30 -3.00
N ALA A 34 -4.00 -12.41 -4.18
CA ALA A 34 -2.59 -12.05 -4.37
C ALA A 34 -2.34 -10.56 -4.08
N LEU A 35 -3.18 -9.68 -4.61
CA LEU A 35 -3.06 -8.23 -4.42
C LEU A 35 -3.29 -7.84 -2.96
N PHE A 36 -4.22 -8.50 -2.26
CA PHE A 36 -4.41 -8.31 -0.83
C PHE A 36 -3.16 -8.68 -0.04
N ILE A 37 -2.56 -9.83 -0.30
CA ILE A 37 -1.32 -10.26 0.36
C ILE A 37 -0.20 -9.23 0.10
N TYR A 38 -0.04 -8.76 -1.13
CA TYR A 38 0.97 -7.75 -1.46
C TYR A 38 0.73 -6.41 -0.80
N SER A 39 -0.53 -5.99 -0.65
CA SER A 39 -0.86 -4.71 0.00
C SER A 39 -0.51 -4.69 1.48
N LEU A 40 -0.56 -5.84 2.16
CA LEU A 40 -0.23 -5.94 3.58
C LEU A 40 1.24 -5.60 3.89
N LEU A 41 2.16 -5.93 2.96
CA LEU A 41 3.60 -5.81 3.21
C LEU A 41 4.07 -4.37 3.46
N PRO A 42 3.80 -3.39 2.55
CA PRO A 42 4.20 -2.02 2.79
C PRO A 42 3.46 -1.40 3.99
N ILE A 43 2.19 -1.76 4.21
CA ILE A 43 1.41 -1.27 5.35
C ILE A 43 2.03 -1.75 6.66
N LEU A 44 2.26 -3.05 6.82
CA LEU A 44 2.84 -3.63 8.04
C LEU A 44 4.24 -3.09 8.33
N ARG A 45 5.07 -2.96 7.28
CA ARG A 45 6.43 -2.45 7.43
C ARG A 45 6.44 -1.01 7.90
N ASN A 46 5.65 -0.14 7.25
CA ASN A 46 5.60 1.27 7.61
C ASN A 46 4.92 1.48 8.97
N THR A 47 3.89 0.70 9.31
CA THR A 47 3.30 0.71 10.65
C THR A 47 4.35 0.35 11.71
N TYR A 48 5.11 -0.71 11.50
CA TYR A 48 6.17 -1.09 12.44
C TYR A 48 7.25 -0.01 12.58
N ILE A 49 7.70 0.56 11.46
CA ILE A 49 8.72 1.62 11.46
C ILE A 49 8.17 2.87 12.16
N GLY A 50 6.96 3.29 11.82
CA GLY A 50 6.32 4.46 12.43
C GLY A 50 6.19 4.31 13.95
N MET A 51 5.66 3.17 14.40
CA MET A 51 5.50 2.90 15.84
C MET A 51 6.85 2.77 16.57
N LYS A 52 7.86 2.20 15.92
CA LYS A 52 9.20 2.04 16.51
C LYS A 52 9.94 3.38 16.66
N ASN A 53 9.70 4.30 15.75
CA ASN A 53 10.37 5.60 15.70
C ASN A 53 9.73 6.64 16.62
N VAL A 54 8.63 6.34 17.29
CA VAL A 54 8.07 7.22 18.32
C VAL A 54 9.08 7.36 19.45
N ASP A 55 9.49 8.60 19.74
CA ASP A 55 10.48 8.89 20.77
C ASP A 55 10.02 8.36 22.13
N TRP A 56 10.97 7.78 22.85
CA TRP A 56 10.76 7.27 24.21
C TRP A 56 10.18 8.31 25.16
N ASN A 57 10.57 9.57 25.01
CA ASN A 57 10.10 10.67 25.86
C ASN A 57 8.56 10.78 25.86
N TYR A 58 7.91 10.62 24.72
CA TYR A 58 6.43 10.64 24.63
C TYR A 58 5.79 9.49 25.44
N ARG A 59 6.40 8.31 25.40
CA ARG A 59 5.94 7.14 26.17
C ARG A 59 6.13 7.34 27.66
N ASP A 60 7.27 7.93 28.04
CA ASP A 60 7.59 8.17 29.46
C ASP A 60 6.65 9.22 30.07
N VAL A 61 6.39 10.31 29.34
CA VAL A 61 5.39 11.31 29.74
C VAL A 61 3.99 10.71 29.86
N ALA A 62 3.56 9.89 28.91
CA ALA A 62 2.27 9.22 28.97
C ALA A 62 2.14 8.34 30.21
N LYS A 63 3.18 7.58 30.56
CA LYS A 63 3.25 6.79 31.79
C LYS A 63 3.23 7.65 33.03
N GLY A 64 3.98 8.75 33.04
CA GLY A 64 4.01 9.72 34.14
C GLY A 64 2.64 10.36 34.41
N MET A 65 1.81 10.52 33.37
CA MET A 65 0.41 10.96 33.49
C MET A 65 -0.57 9.84 33.91
N GLY A 66 -0.07 8.63 34.17
CA GLY A 66 -0.90 7.50 34.62
C GLY A 66 -1.68 6.81 33.49
N MET A 67 -1.31 7.01 32.23
CA MET A 67 -1.94 6.32 31.10
C MET A 67 -1.62 4.81 31.12
N THR A 68 -2.62 4.00 30.85
CA THR A 68 -2.41 2.58 30.56
C THR A 68 -1.68 2.39 29.23
N GLU A 69 -1.06 1.22 29.00
CA GLU A 69 -0.37 0.93 27.72
C GLU A 69 -1.28 1.11 26.51
N PHE A 70 -2.54 0.69 26.61
CA PHE A 70 -3.53 0.88 25.55
C PHE A 70 -3.82 2.36 25.28
N GLN A 71 -3.97 3.16 26.33
CA GLN A 71 -4.17 4.60 26.20
C GLN A 71 -2.95 5.27 25.58
N SER A 72 -1.73 4.91 26.02
CA SER A 72 -0.48 5.41 25.43
C SER A 72 -0.41 5.11 23.93
N ILE A 73 -0.67 3.85 23.54
CA ILE A 73 -0.62 3.44 22.12
C ILE A 73 -1.62 4.23 21.27
N PHE A 74 -2.89 4.29 21.65
CA PHE A 74 -3.92 4.87 20.80
C PHE A 74 -4.00 6.41 20.87
N SER A 75 -3.64 7.02 22.01
CA SER A 75 -3.77 8.46 22.19
C SER A 75 -2.48 9.23 21.95
N VAL A 76 -1.31 8.56 21.99
CA VAL A 76 0.00 9.21 21.85
C VAL A 76 0.79 8.60 20.69
N GLU A 77 1.10 7.31 20.77
CA GLU A 77 2.03 6.69 19.83
C GLU A 77 1.46 6.60 18.42
N LEU A 78 0.23 6.14 18.27
CA LEU A 78 -0.44 5.94 16.99
C LEU A 78 -0.64 7.27 16.23
N PRO A 79 -1.12 8.36 16.84
CA PRO A 79 -1.20 9.66 16.17
C PRO A 79 0.17 10.20 15.73
N ILE A 80 1.23 10.00 16.51
CA ILE A 80 2.59 10.41 16.15
C ILE A 80 3.13 9.55 14.99
N ALA A 81 2.82 8.26 14.97
CA ALA A 81 3.24 7.35 13.91
C ALA A 81 2.39 7.47 12.62
N MET A 82 1.26 8.19 12.66
CA MET A 82 0.28 8.23 11.58
C MET A 82 0.85 8.66 10.23
N PRO A 83 1.73 9.67 10.10
CA PRO A 83 2.33 10.04 8.82
C PRO A 83 3.06 8.86 8.15
N THR A 84 3.88 8.14 8.93
CA THR A 84 4.62 6.98 8.42
C THR A 84 3.68 5.83 8.05
N ILE A 85 2.62 5.60 8.82
CA ILE A 85 1.60 4.58 8.52
C ILE A 85 0.88 4.93 7.22
N MET A 86 0.46 6.18 7.07
CA MET A 86 -0.24 6.65 5.88
C MET A 86 0.65 6.59 4.63
N ALA A 87 1.94 6.89 4.74
CA ALA A 87 2.89 6.68 3.66
C ALA A 87 2.93 5.21 3.20
N GLY A 88 2.84 4.26 4.14
CA GLY A 88 2.74 2.83 3.82
C GLY A 88 1.44 2.46 3.11
N ILE A 89 0.32 3.05 3.51
CA ILE A 89 -1.00 2.85 2.87
C ILE A 89 -1.01 3.42 1.45
N ARG A 90 -0.46 4.62 1.24
CA ARG A 90 -0.32 5.26 -0.07
C ARG A 90 0.53 4.42 -1.01
N LEU A 91 1.68 3.96 -0.53
CA LEU A 91 2.56 3.08 -1.29
C LEU A 91 1.85 1.77 -1.68
N ALA A 92 1.11 1.16 -0.74
CA ALA A 92 0.33 -0.04 -1.01
C ALA A 92 -0.75 0.20 -2.08
N ALA A 93 -1.48 1.32 -2.02
CA ALA A 93 -2.51 1.66 -2.98
C ALA A 93 -1.96 1.80 -4.40
N VAL A 94 -0.86 2.56 -4.57
CA VAL A 94 -0.20 2.72 -5.87
C VAL A 94 0.30 1.38 -6.41
N TYR A 95 0.92 0.55 -5.57
CA TYR A 95 1.38 -0.78 -5.97
C TYR A 95 0.24 -1.71 -6.37
N VAL A 96 -0.86 -1.72 -5.61
CA VAL A 96 -2.03 -2.54 -5.94
C VAL A 96 -2.61 -2.16 -7.28
N ILE A 97 -2.72 -0.87 -7.60
CA ILE A 97 -3.21 -0.40 -8.91
C ILE A 97 -2.27 -0.86 -10.03
N ALA A 98 -0.96 -0.70 -9.85
CA ALA A 98 0.04 -1.13 -10.83
C ALA A 98 0.01 -2.66 -11.03
N TRP A 99 -0.07 -3.45 -9.96
CA TRP A 99 -0.11 -4.91 -10.06
C TRP A 99 -1.47 -5.44 -10.52
N ALA A 100 -2.57 -4.71 -10.30
CA ALA A 100 -3.87 -5.06 -10.85
C ALA A 100 -3.87 -5.07 -12.37
N THR A 101 -3.06 -4.24 -13.03
CA THR A 101 -2.88 -4.33 -14.49
C THR A 101 -2.21 -5.65 -14.91
N LEU A 102 -1.24 -6.13 -14.12
CA LEU A 102 -0.59 -7.43 -14.37
C LEU A 102 -1.54 -8.61 -14.14
N ALA A 103 -2.52 -8.46 -13.26
CA ALA A 103 -3.51 -9.51 -12.98
C ALA A 103 -4.43 -9.81 -14.17
N SER A 104 -4.54 -8.90 -15.14
CA SER A 104 -5.24 -9.17 -16.40
C SER A 104 -4.60 -10.34 -17.17
N TYR A 105 -3.29 -10.54 -17.03
CA TYR A 105 -2.58 -11.66 -17.66
C TYR A 105 -3.09 -13.04 -17.20
N ILE A 106 -3.63 -13.11 -15.99
CA ILE A 106 -4.27 -14.33 -15.46
C ILE A 106 -5.79 -14.30 -15.57
N GLY A 107 -6.34 -13.47 -16.46
CA GLY A 107 -7.77 -13.39 -16.74
C GLY A 107 -8.60 -12.60 -15.74
N ALA A 108 -7.96 -11.71 -14.94
CA ALA A 108 -8.69 -10.84 -14.01
C ALA A 108 -9.48 -9.74 -14.72
N GLY A 109 -9.11 -9.42 -15.95
CA GLY A 109 -9.74 -8.37 -16.76
C GLY A 109 -9.29 -6.95 -16.37
N GLY A 110 -9.99 -5.96 -16.90
CA GLY A 110 -9.78 -4.56 -16.59
C GLY A 110 -8.91 -3.81 -17.61
N LEU A 111 -8.39 -2.64 -17.20
CA LEU A 111 -7.56 -1.79 -18.07
C LEU A 111 -6.25 -2.46 -18.50
N GLY A 112 -5.77 -3.44 -17.75
CA GLY A 112 -4.62 -4.25 -18.11
C GLY A 112 -4.82 -5.05 -19.40
N ASP A 113 -6.05 -5.48 -19.72
CA ASP A 113 -6.33 -6.19 -20.96
C ASP A 113 -6.03 -5.35 -22.19
N LEU A 114 -6.30 -4.05 -22.15
CA LEU A 114 -5.96 -3.11 -23.23
C LEU A 114 -4.44 -3.04 -23.41
N ILE A 115 -3.69 -2.97 -22.32
CA ILE A 115 -2.23 -2.90 -22.33
C ILE A 115 -1.66 -4.18 -22.96
N PHE A 116 -2.07 -5.35 -22.47
CA PHE A 116 -1.55 -6.63 -22.96
C PHE A 116 -2.02 -6.94 -24.38
N SER A 117 -3.27 -6.60 -24.75
CA SER A 117 -3.74 -6.71 -26.12
C SER A 117 -2.94 -5.83 -27.07
N GLY A 118 -2.65 -4.58 -26.67
CA GLY A 118 -1.82 -3.67 -27.42
C GLY A 118 -0.38 -4.18 -27.58
N LEU A 119 0.20 -4.75 -26.52
CA LEU A 119 1.54 -5.37 -26.59
C LEU A 119 1.57 -6.58 -27.55
N ASN A 120 0.59 -7.48 -27.43
CA ASN A 120 0.53 -8.70 -28.25
C ASN A 120 0.26 -8.42 -29.75
N ASN A 121 -0.46 -7.36 -30.06
CA ASN A 121 -0.84 -6.99 -31.40
C ASN A 121 -0.01 -5.85 -32.01
N TYR A 122 1.04 -5.39 -31.29
CA TYR A 122 1.87 -4.24 -31.68
C TYR A 122 1.04 -2.97 -31.97
N GLN A 123 0.02 -2.72 -31.13
CA GLN A 123 -0.88 -1.58 -31.24
C GLN A 123 -0.63 -0.55 -30.12
N PRO A 124 0.21 0.48 -30.35
CA PRO A 124 0.54 1.48 -29.34
C PRO A 124 -0.68 2.24 -28.81
N ASP A 125 -1.70 2.42 -29.64
CA ASP A 125 -2.93 3.14 -29.26
C ASP A 125 -3.68 2.42 -28.12
N LEU A 126 -3.74 1.08 -28.15
CA LEU A 126 -4.34 0.29 -27.08
C LEU A 126 -3.50 0.33 -25.79
N ILE A 127 -2.17 0.35 -25.92
CA ILE A 127 -1.27 0.49 -24.77
C ILE A 127 -1.53 1.83 -24.09
N LEU A 128 -1.59 2.91 -24.85
CA LEU A 128 -1.87 4.25 -24.32
C LEU A 128 -3.28 4.34 -23.72
N ALA A 129 -4.27 3.75 -24.41
CA ALA A 129 -5.66 3.72 -23.92
C ALA A 129 -5.81 2.99 -22.56
N GLY A 130 -4.96 2.00 -22.28
CA GLY A 130 -4.92 1.32 -20.97
C GLY A 130 -4.05 2.07 -19.97
N THR A 131 -2.86 2.53 -20.36
CA THR A 131 -1.86 3.11 -19.46
C THR A 131 -2.29 4.47 -18.90
N ILE A 132 -2.84 5.35 -19.76
CA ILE A 132 -3.25 6.70 -19.34
C ILE A 132 -4.30 6.64 -18.21
N PRO A 133 -5.42 5.91 -18.34
CA PRO A 133 -6.42 5.83 -17.27
C PRO A 133 -5.87 5.18 -16.00
N VAL A 134 -5.01 4.15 -16.10
CA VAL A 134 -4.38 3.51 -14.93
C VAL A 134 -3.50 4.50 -14.19
N THR A 135 -2.69 5.28 -14.93
CA THR A 135 -1.82 6.30 -14.33
C THR A 135 -2.64 7.39 -13.62
N ILE A 136 -3.70 7.88 -14.27
CA ILE A 136 -4.61 8.87 -13.67
C ILE A 136 -5.24 8.29 -12.39
N LEU A 137 -5.70 7.03 -12.43
CA LEU A 137 -6.27 6.37 -11.26
C LEU A 137 -5.27 6.27 -10.10
N ALA A 138 -4.02 5.90 -10.40
CA ALA A 138 -2.96 5.80 -9.39
C ALA A 138 -2.64 7.17 -8.76
N LEU A 139 -2.52 8.22 -9.59
CA LEU A 139 -2.28 9.59 -9.12
C LEU A 139 -3.45 10.12 -8.29
N LEU A 140 -4.69 9.87 -8.71
CA LEU A 140 -5.88 10.25 -7.95
C LEU A 140 -5.95 9.53 -6.60
N ALA A 141 -5.66 8.23 -6.58
CA ALA A 141 -5.62 7.45 -5.34
C ALA A 141 -4.55 7.99 -4.39
N ASP A 142 -3.34 8.26 -4.87
CA ASP A 142 -2.26 8.84 -4.07
C ASP A 142 -2.63 10.23 -3.54
N TRP A 143 -3.19 11.09 -4.39
CA TRP A 143 -3.62 12.42 -3.99
C TRP A 143 -4.73 12.40 -2.93
N LEU A 144 -5.76 11.56 -3.11
CA LEU A 144 -6.84 11.41 -2.14
C LEU A 144 -6.34 10.89 -0.79
N LEU A 145 -5.45 9.89 -0.82
CA LEU A 145 -4.85 9.35 0.40
C LEU A 145 -3.91 10.36 1.05
N GLY A 146 -3.21 11.20 0.27
CA GLY A 146 -2.42 12.31 0.78
C GLY A 146 -3.27 13.37 1.51
N LEU A 147 -4.45 13.70 0.98
CA LEU A 147 -5.40 14.57 1.68
C LEU A 147 -5.88 13.95 3.00
N LEU A 148 -6.09 12.63 3.02
CA LEU A 148 -6.49 11.92 4.23
C LEU A 148 -5.35 11.89 5.26
N GLU A 149 -4.12 11.64 4.82
CA GLU A 149 -2.92 11.72 5.64
C GLU A 149 -2.80 13.08 6.33
N HIS A 150 -2.94 14.15 5.55
CA HIS A 150 -2.87 15.51 6.09
C HIS A 150 -3.94 15.78 7.15
N ARG A 151 -5.14 15.21 7.03
CA ARG A 151 -6.20 15.33 8.04
C ARG A 151 -5.93 14.51 9.30
N LEU A 152 -5.32 13.35 9.17
CA LEU A 152 -5.05 12.43 10.29
C LEU A 152 -3.76 12.77 11.05
N THR A 153 -2.86 13.54 10.44
CA THR A 153 -1.61 13.98 11.07
C THR A 153 -1.88 15.10 12.08
N PRO A 154 -1.43 14.97 13.34
CA PRO A 154 -1.53 16.03 14.34
C PRO A 154 -0.89 17.36 13.88
N ILE A 155 -1.49 18.48 14.25
CA ILE A 155 -1.06 19.83 13.81
C ILE A 155 0.40 20.09 14.17
N ALA A 156 0.83 19.68 15.37
CA ALA A 156 2.20 19.86 15.84
C ALA A 156 3.28 19.19 14.93
N LEU A 157 2.93 18.09 14.26
CA LEU A 157 3.85 17.40 13.34
C LEU A 157 3.78 17.93 11.90
N ARG A 158 2.83 18.80 11.59
CA ARG A 158 2.71 19.41 10.26
C ARG A 158 3.71 20.55 10.09
N GLU A 159 3.89 21.35 11.14
CA GLU A 159 4.78 22.51 11.13
C GLU A 159 6.26 22.11 11.02
N GLU A 160 6.64 20.97 11.56
CA GLU A 160 8.03 20.46 11.51
C GLU A 160 8.45 19.96 10.12
N ASN A 161 7.49 19.65 9.24
CA ASN A 161 7.77 19.18 7.88
C ASN A 161 7.76 20.31 6.81
N GLU A 162 7.44 21.54 7.18
CA GLU A 162 7.41 22.71 6.28
C GLU A 162 8.67 23.59 6.38
N GLU A 163 9.60 23.32 7.32
CA GLU A 163 10.93 23.93 7.45
C GLU A 163 12.03 23.08 6.79
#